data_60d81593016358def2d0e1434858430c
#
_entry.id   60d81593016358def2d0e1434858430c
#
_cell.length_a   1.000
_cell.length_b   1.000
_cell.length_c   1.000
_cell.angle_alpha   90.00
_cell.angle_beta   90.00
_cell.angle_gamma   90.00
#
_symmetry.space_group_name_H-M   'P 1'
#
loop_
_entity.id
_entity.type
_entity.pdbx_description
1 polymer ?
#
loop_
_entity_poly.entity_id
_entity_poly.type
_entity_poly.pdbx_seq_one_letter_code
_entity_poly.pdbx_strand_id
1 'polypeptide(L)'
;MRIKEIQIKNFKRFDNLIIKGTEQSKLVALVGPNGSGKSSILEACNTWQKSKRWSIIDATYHNKYLNIGHQIDIIFNQDLPHDYNYQKLMHFRSAHRNEADFTVEQFSKMSKPYESLKLRKIIDNDTSVSDNFKRLVGMTISDLYNNENSEILVKDLKERLLGKLRKSIKNIFDDLILEGITNPFENGSFYFKKGKVEKFHYKNLSSGEKSAFDLLLDLILKIEYFEDGIIFIDEPETHMHTSLQSKLIEEIYNIIPDNNQLWITTHSLGILHKIKELVACKNQDISIIDFSEQNFDEETVLEPCNIDNIIWGKFLSFTIGNLSNFIAPETIIFCEGNLCGEKRKNFDAEIYNNIFNKKYTNTTFISGGNCEDLKKDNDEKVKLLEYILPKTKIIKLIDRDTHTDEEIK
;
A
#
# COMPACT_ATOMS: atom_id res chain seq x y z
N MET A 1 0.66 -20.60 -1.78
CA MET A 1 1.76 -20.42 -2.78
C MET A 1 2.43 -19.10 -2.55
N ARG A 2 3.79 -19.04 -2.55
CA ARG A 2 4.55 -17.78 -2.36
C ARG A 2 5.73 -17.73 -3.33
N ILE A 3 6.06 -16.53 -3.81
CA ILE A 3 7.22 -16.32 -4.68
C ILE A 3 8.47 -16.39 -3.81
N LYS A 4 9.45 -17.20 -4.25
CA LYS A 4 10.77 -17.32 -3.67
C LYS A 4 11.78 -16.42 -4.40
N GLU A 5 11.70 -16.42 -5.74
CA GLU A 5 12.61 -15.67 -6.58
C GLU A 5 11.93 -15.23 -7.87
N ILE A 6 12.24 -14.02 -8.33
CA ILE A 6 11.87 -13.49 -9.65
C ILE A 6 13.15 -13.12 -10.38
N GLN A 7 13.36 -13.66 -11.58
CA GLN A 7 14.45 -13.31 -12.47
C GLN A 7 13.88 -12.62 -13.70
N ILE A 8 14.39 -11.45 -14.04
CA ILE A 8 13.92 -10.62 -15.16
C ILE A 8 15.11 -10.17 -15.98
N LYS A 9 15.15 -10.55 -17.27
CA LYS A 9 16.21 -10.16 -18.20
C LYS A 9 15.63 -9.41 -19.38
N ASN A 10 16.33 -8.33 -19.78
CA ASN A 10 15.98 -7.50 -20.94
C ASN A 10 14.52 -7.04 -20.98
N PHE A 11 13.97 -6.61 -19.83
CA PHE A 11 12.58 -6.20 -19.70
C PHE A 11 12.46 -4.76 -19.23
N LYS A 12 11.86 -3.89 -20.05
CA LYS A 12 11.70 -2.46 -19.78
C LYS A 12 13.04 -1.80 -19.41
N ARG A 13 13.19 -1.37 -18.15
CA ARG A 13 14.45 -0.75 -17.69
C ARG A 13 15.46 -1.75 -17.16
N PHE A 14 15.08 -3.02 -16.94
CA PHE A 14 15.93 -4.02 -16.32
C PHE A 14 16.80 -4.73 -17.35
N ASP A 15 18.10 -4.74 -17.11
CA ASP A 15 19.04 -5.56 -17.86
C ASP A 15 19.02 -7.01 -17.34
N ASN A 16 19.37 -7.17 -16.07
CA ASN A 16 19.27 -8.42 -15.34
C ASN A 16 18.94 -8.14 -13.88
N LEU A 17 17.67 -8.37 -13.49
CA LEU A 17 17.18 -8.15 -12.13
C LEU A 17 16.78 -9.47 -11.49
N ILE A 18 17.26 -9.68 -10.27
CA ILE A 18 16.88 -10.82 -9.42
C ILE A 18 16.29 -10.28 -8.12
N ILE A 19 15.08 -10.70 -7.79
CA ILE A 19 14.45 -10.47 -6.48
C ILE A 19 14.31 -11.80 -5.80
N LYS A 20 14.78 -11.95 -4.55
CA LYS A 20 14.74 -13.22 -3.81
C LYS A 20 14.50 -13.02 -2.31
N GLY A 21 14.19 -14.11 -1.60
CA GLY A 21 14.02 -14.11 -0.14
C GLY A 21 12.65 -13.62 0.34
N THR A 22 11.60 -13.74 -0.50
CA THR A 22 10.25 -13.27 -0.15
C THR A 22 9.27 -14.40 0.24
N GLU A 23 9.72 -15.65 0.24
CA GLU A 23 8.88 -16.84 0.42
C GLU A 23 8.24 -16.98 1.81
N GLN A 24 8.81 -16.33 2.83
CA GLN A 24 8.24 -16.37 4.18
C GLN A 24 7.16 -15.30 4.39
N SER A 25 7.10 -14.30 3.52
CA SER A 25 6.27 -13.12 3.73
C SER A 25 4.87 -13.26 3.15
N LYS A 26 3.87 -12.90 3.94
CA LYS A 26 2.50 -12.67 3.49
C LYS A 26 2.39 -11.37 2.68
N LEU A 27 3.08 -10.30 3.11
CA LEU A 27 3.12 -9.01 2.44
C LEU A 27 4.54 -8.71 1.94
N VAL A 28 4.65 -8.41 0.64
CA VAL A 28 5.87 -7.91 0.02
C VAL A 28 5.61 -6.49 -0.51
N ALA A 29 6.32 -5.51 0.01
CA ALA A 29 6.19 -4.12 -0.40
C ALA A 29 7.40 -3.70 -1.25
N LEU A 30 7.15 -3.37 -2.52
CA LEU A 30 8.14 -2.76 -3.41
C LEU A 30 8.10 -1.25 -3.21
N VAL A 31 9.18 -0.70 -2.69
CA VAL A 31 9.22 0.69 -2.25
C VAL A 31 10.28 1.47 -2.99
N GLY A 32 10.04 2.75 -3.28
CA GLY A 32 10.99 3.61 -3.99
C GLY A 32 10.30 4.79 -4.69
N PRO A 33 11.07 5.72 -5.27
CA PRO A 33 10.53 6.89 -5.96
C PRO A 33 9.75 6.52 -7.22
N ASN A 34 8.99 7.49 -7.75
CA ASN A 34 8.31 7.31 -9.02
C ASN A 34 9.32 7.05 -10.14
N GLY A 35 8.97 6.16 -11.07
CA GLY A 35 9.86 5.78 -12.17
C GLY A 35 11.00 4.80 -11.77
N SER A 36 11.09 4.34 -10.51
CA SER A 36 12.12 3.38 -10.09
C SER A 36 11.95 1.96 -10.65
N GLY A 37 10.80 1.65 -11.29
CA GLY A 37 10.56 0.34 -11.92
C GLY A 37 9.67 -0.60 -11.13
N LYS A 38 9.10 -0.19 -10.00
CA LYS A 38 8.22 -1.04 -9.16
C LYS A 38 7.06 -1.67 -9.92
N SER A 39 6.28 -0.85 -10.65
CA SER A 39 5.14 -1.33 -11.46
C SER A 39 5.60 -2.25 -12.60
N SER A 40 6.86 -2.12 -13.06
CA SER A 40 7.41 -3.01 -14.08
C SER A 40 7.60 -4.45 -13.60
N ILE A 41 7.78 -4.65 -12.28
CA ILE A 41 7.82 -6.00 -11.70
C ILE A 41 6.44 -6.66 -11.79
N LEU A 42 5.39 -5.93 -11.42
CA LEU A 42 4.02 -6.44 -11.52
C LEU A 42 3.68 -6.79 -12.98
N GLU A 43 4.12 -5.95 -13.91
CA GLU A 43 3.91 -6.19 -15.34
C GLU A 43 4.72 -7.38 -15.86
N ALA A 44 5.95 -7.59 -15.36
CA ALA A 44 6.74 -8.78 -15.67
C ALA A 44 6.02 -10.05 -15.18
N CYS A 45 5.53 -10.05 -13.93
CA CYS A 45 4.75 -11.19 -13.39
C CYS A 45 3.48 -11.46 -14.20
N ASN A 46 2.74 -10.41 -14.61
CA ASN A 46 1.58 -10.53 -15.48
C ASN A 46 1.94 -11.10 -16.86
N THR A 47 3.04 -10.64 -17.45
CA THR A 47 3.55 -11.13 -18.74
C THR A 47 3.96 -12.61 -18.63
N TRP A 48 4.66 -12.98 -17.55
CA TRP A 48 5.03 -14.37 -17.28
C TRP A 48 3.77 -15.27 -17.16
N GLN A 49 2.77 -14.86 -16.36
CA GLN A 49 1.53 -15.63 -16.20
C GLN A 49 0.82 -15.82 -17.55
N LYS A 50 0.74 -14.76 -18.37
CA LYS A 50 0.15 -14.84 -19.72
C LYS A 50 0.91 -15.80 -20.63
N SER A 51 2.23 -15.80 -20.61
CA SER A 51 3.06 -16.70 -21.43
C SER A 51 2.80 -18.19 -21.15
N LYS A 52 2.37 -18.53 -19.92
CA LYS A 52 2.07 -19.92 -19.55
C LYS A 52 0.77 -20.47 -20.13
N ARG A 53 -0.13 -19.61 -20.66
CA ARG A 53 -1.45 -20.05 -21.10
C ARG A 53 -2.02 -19.46 -22.39
N TRP A 54 -1.76 -18.19 -22.66
CA TRP A 54 -2.52 -17.50 -23.72
C TRP A 54 -1.74 -17.23 -24.98
N SER A 55 -0.48 -17.64 -25.08
CA SER A 55 0.42 -17.41 -26.25
C SER A 55 0.42 -15.98 -26.83
N ILE A 56 -0.23 -15.04 -26.17
CA ILE A 56 -0.25 -13.63 -26.54
C ILE A 56 0.90 -12.97 -25.80
N ILE A 57 2.03 -12.92 -26.45
CA ILE A 57 3.18 -12.15 -25.99
C ILE A 57 2.96 -10.74 -26.51
N ASP A 58 2.66 -9.82 -25.61
CA ASP A 58 2.57 -8.39 -25.89
C ASP A 58 4.02 -7.85 -25.94
N ALA A 59 4.51 -7.78 -27.11
CA ALA A 59 5.80 -8.12 -27.47
C ALA A 59 6.92 -7.12 -27.33
N THR A 60 7.11 -6.33 -28.34
CA THR A 60 8.41 -5.67 -28.59
C THR A 60 8.67 -4.46 -27.70
N TYR A 61 7.64 -3.78 -27.22
CA TYR A 61 7.82 -2.60 -26.37
C TYR A 61 8.25 -2.95 -24.92
N HIS A 62 8.15 -4.21 -24.52
CA HIS A 62 8.67 -4.67 -23.23
C HIS A 62 10.18 -4.87 -23.23
N ASN A 63 10.78 -5.11 -24.40
CA ASN A 63 12.21 -5.37 -24.47
C ASN A 63 13.01 -4.08 -24.23
N LYS A 64 14.02 -4.15 -23.35
CA LYS A 64 14.97 -3.05 -23.16
C LYS A 64 15.82 -2.86 -24.41
N TYR A 65 16.28 -3.97 -24.98
CA TYR A 65 17.01 -4.00 -26.25
C TYR A 65 16.15 -4.68 -27.30
N LEU A 66 15.79 -3.96 -28.36
CA LEU A 66 14.80 -4.39 -29.37
C LEU A 66 15.14 -5.70 -30.08
N ASN A 67 16.42 -6.01 -30.24
CA ASN A 67 16.88 -7.19 -30.97
C ASN A 67 17.03 -8.44 -30.10
N ILE A 68 16.75 -8.34 -28.82
CA ILE A 68 16.89 -9.44 -27.84
C ILE A 68 15.55 -9.61 -27.16
N GLY A 69 15.00 -10.84 -27.13
CA GLY A 69 13.79 -11.13 -26.38
C GLY A 69 13.99 -10.98 -24.87
N HIS A 70 12.94 -10.61 -24.14
CA HIS A 70 12.97 -10.63 -22.70
C HIS A 70 12.77 -12.06 -22.15
N GLN A 71 13.29 -12.32 -20.96
CA GLN A 71 13.11 -13.55 -20.23
C GLN A 71 12.63 -13.23 -18.81
N ILE A 72 11.58 -13.92 -18.36
CA ILE A 72 11.05 -13.79 -17.01
C ILE A 72 10.86 -15.18 -16.45
N ASP A 73 11.50 -15.46 -15.32
CA ASP A 73 11.37 -16.71 -14.60
C ASP A 73 10.93 -16.44 -13.16
N ILE A 74 9.94 -17.18 -12.67
CA ILE A 74 9.41 -17.09 -11.32
C ILE A 74 9.52 -18.43 -10.65
N ILE A 75 10.21 -18.47 -9.51
CA ILE A 75 10.41 -19.65 -8.67
C ILE A 75 9.54 -19.49 -7.44
N PHE A 76 8.76 -20.51 -7.12
CA PHE A 76 7.88 -20.55 -5.96
C PHE A 76 8.49 -21.37 -4.82
N ASN A 77 7.93 -21.21 -3.62
CA ASN A 77 8.33 -21.96 -2.43
C ASN A 77 7.93 -23.46 -2.49
N GLN A 78 7.10 -23.84 -3.44
CA GLN A 78 6.66 -25.22 -3.69
C GLN A 78 6.42 -25.42 -5.19
N ASP A 79 6.56 -26.65 -5.65
CA ASP A 79 6.33 -26.98 -7.05
C ASP A 79 4.85 -26.89 -7.40
N LEU A 80 4.56 -26.36 -8.58
CA LEU A 80 3.22 -26.35 -9.13
C LEU A 80 2.88 -27.72 -9.71
N PRO A 81 1.67 -28.28 -9.43
CA PRO A 81 1.19 -29.48 -10.10
C PRO A 81 1.27 -29.36 -11.62
N HIS A 82 1.52 -30.48 -12.33
CA HIS A 82 1.66 -30.47 -13.78
C HIS A 82 0.43 -29.88 -14.51
N ASP A 83 -0.78 -30.10 -13.96
CA ASP A 83 -2.05 -29.61 -14.50
C ASP A 83 -2.55 -28.32 -13.83
N TYR A 84 -1.64 -27.57 -13.19
CA TYR A 84 -2.03 -26.37 -12.46
C TYR A 84 -2.64 -25.31 -13.36
N ASN A 85 -3.75 -24.74 -12.92
CA ASN A 85 -4.39 -23.64 -13.63
C ASN A 85 -3.70 -22.30 -13.31
N TYR A 86 -2.70 -21.93 -14.11
CA TYR A 86 -1.96 -20.67 -13.95
C TYR A 86 -2.83 -19.41 -13.91
N GLN A 87 -4.07 -19.45 -14.44
CA GLN A 87 -4.98 -18.31 -14.36
C GLN A 87 -5.41 -17.97 -12.92
N LYS A 88 -5.44 -19.00 -12.04
CA LYS A 88 -5.79 -18.83 -10.63
C LYS A 88 -4.61 -18.40 -9.77
N LEU A 89 -3.40 -18.37 -10.34
CA LEU A 89 -2.18 -18.13 -9.57
C LEU A 89 -2.05 -16.69 -9.13
N MET A 90 -2.35 -15.75 -10.02
CA MET A 90 -2.08 -14.32 -9.78
C MET A 90 -3.29 -13.45 -10.11
N HIS A 91 -3.57 -12.49 -9.24
CA HIS A 91 -4.57 -11.44 -9.46
C HIS A 91 -3.90 -10.07 -9.41
N PHE A 92 -4.20 -9.23 -10.40
CA PHE A 92 -3.56 -7.92 -10.54
C PHE A 92 -4.58 -6.80 -10.42
N ARG A 93 -4.22 -5.75 -9.68
CA ARG A 93 -4.96 -4.49 -9.57
C ARG A 93 -4.05 -3.33 -9.97
N SER A 94 -4.50 -2.58 -10.96
CA SER A 94 -3.81 -1.39 -11.46
C SER A 94 -4.03 -0.18 -10.55
N ALA A 95 -3.08 0.77 -10.60
CA ALA A 95 -3.25 2.11 -10.05
C ALA A 95 -4.29 2.93 -10.83
N HIS A 96 -4.45 2.65 -12.13
CA HIS A 96 -5.41 3.32 -13.00
C HIS A 96 -6.82 2.76 -12.81
N ARG A 97 -7.73 3.55 -12.22
CA ARG A 97 -9.10 3.16 -11.92
C ARG A 97 -10.06 4.08 -12.64
N ASN A 98 -10.98 3.50 -13.42
CA ASN A 98 -11.99 4.25 -14.17
C ASN A 98 -13.19 4.58 -13.31
N GLU A 99 -13.93 5.60 -13.74
CA GLU A 99 -15.26 5.89 -13.20
C GLU A 99 -16.20 4.70 -13.44
N ALA A 100 -16.90 4.28 -12.39
CA ALA A 100 -17.76 3.11 -12.46
C ALA A 100 -19.06 3.40 -13.19
N ASP A 101 -19.42 2.50 -14.09
CA ASP A 101 -20.77 2.42 -14.68
C ASP A 101 -21.49 1.20 -14.11
N PHE A 102 -22.57 1.45 -13.39
CA PHE A 102 -23.38 0.43 -12.73
C PHE A 102 -24.65 0.07 -13.53
N THR A 103 -24.76 0.53 -14.77
CA THR A 103 -25.89 0.20 -15.63
C THR A 103 -25.88 -1.28 -15.99
N VAL A 104 -26.99 -1.95 -15.75
CA VAL A 104 -27.19 -3.37 -16.08
C VAL A 104 -28.29 -3.47 -17.14
N GLU A 105 -27.87 -3.50 -18.40
CA GLU A 105 -28.83 -3.65 -19.52
C GLU A 105 -29.27 -5.10 -19.74
N GLN A 106 -28.36 -6.05 -19.49
CA GLN A 106 -28.61 -7.48 -19.66
C GLN A 106 -27.96 -8.29 -18.55
N PHE A 107 -28.67 -9.31 -18.06
CA PHE A 107 -28.12 -10.31 -17.15
C PHE A 107 -27.56 -11.50 -17.94
N SER A 108 -26.27 -11.73 -17.80
CA SER A 108 -25.62 -12.94 -18.27
C SER A 108 -24.80 -13.55 -17.16
N LYS A 109 -24.62 -14.87 -17.18
CA LYS A 109 -23.68 -15.54 -16.27
C LYS A 109 -22.29 -14.98 -16.50
N MET A 110 -21.74 -14.30 -15.51
CA MET A 110 -20.37 -13.80 -15.61
C MET A 110 -19.36 -14.96 -15.53
N SER A 111 -18.35 -14.90 -16.40
CA SER A 111 -17.19 -15.78 -16.29
C SER A 111 -16.48 -15.61 -14.95
N LYS A 112 -15.78 -16.65 -14.50
CA LYS A 112 -14.98 -16.52 -13.27
C LYS A 112 -13.89 -15.47 -13.46
N PRO A 113 -13.47 -14.76 -12.38
CA PRO A 113 -12.50 -13.66 -12.49
C PRO A 113 -11.21 -14.04 -13.23
N TYR A 114 -10.73 -15.24 -13.02
CA TYR A 114 -9.50 -15.74 -13.64
C TYR A 114 -9.67 -16.21 -15.11
N GLU A 115 -10.88 -16.30 -15.61
CA GLU A 115 -11.15 -16.67 -17.02
C GLU A 115 -11.15 -15.45 -17.95
N SER A 116 -11.22 -14.25 -17.37
CA SER A 116 -11.31 -12.99 -18.13
C SER A 116 -9.93 -12.37 -18.34
N LEU A 117 -9.56 -12.16 -19.61
CA LEU A 117 -8.32 -11.48 -20.03
C LEU A 117 -8.42 -9.94 -20.01
N LYS A 118 -9.18 -9.35 -19.10
CA LYS A 118 -9.52 -7.91 -19.19
C LYS A 118 -8.33 -6.97 -18.95
N LEU A 119 -7.30 -7.36 -18.20
CA LEU A 119 -6.08 -6.57 -18.06
C LEU A 119 -5.03 -7.09 -19.05
N ARG A 120 -4.97 -6.50 -20.23
CA ARG A 120 -3.89 -6.76 -21.18
C ARG A 120 -2.55 -6.21 -20.66
N LYS A 121 -2.59 -5.06 -19.98
CA LYS A 121 -1.47 -4.37 -19.33
C LYS A 121 -1.90 -3.88 -17.95
N ILE A 122 -0.98 -3.75 -17.01
CA ILE A 122 -1.28 -3.15 -15.68
C ILE A 122 -1.67 -1.68 -15.82
N ILE A 123 -1.18 -1.01 -16.88
CA ILE A 123 -1.53 0.37 -17.23
C ILE A 123 -2.87 0.52 -17.96
N ASP A 124 -3.52 -0.59 -18.35
CA ASP A 124 -4.82 -0.51 -19.01
C ASP A 124 -5.90 -0.09 -18.00
N ASN A 125 -6.85 0.68 -18.48
CA ASN A 125 -7.98 1.15 -17.69
C ASN A 125 -8.75 -0.02 -17.05
N ASP A 126 -8.91 0.02 -15.74
CA ASP A 126 -9.53 -1.03 -14.96
C ASP A 126 -11.06 -0.83 -14.89
N THR A 127 -11.82 -1.62 -15.62
CA THR A 127 -13.29 -1.66 -15.57
C THR A 127 -13.83 -2.55 -14.45
N SER A 128 -12.97 -3.04 -13.55
CA SER A 128 -13.32 -4.05 -12.54
C SER A 128 -14.46 -3.63 -11.63
N VAL A 129 -14.66 -2.34 -11.37
CA VAL A 129 -15.72 -1.87 -10.46
C VAL A 129 -17.10 -2.14 -11.03
N SER A 130 -17.33 -1.80 -12.30
CA SER A 130 -18.58 -2.09 -13.01
C SER A 130 -18.85 -3.58 -13.10
N ASP A 131 -17.80 -4.36 -13.37
CA ASP A 131 -17.90 -5.82 -13.40
C ASP A 131 -18.17 -6.41 -12.01
N ASN A 132 -17.55 -5.87 -10.97
CA ASN A 132 -17.78 -6.30 -9.59
C ASN A 132 -19.22 -6.00 -9.13
N PHE A 133 -19.79 -4.87 -9.54
CA PHE A 133 -21.20 -4.59 -9.29
C PHE A 133 -22.10 -5.64 -9.97
N LYS A 134 -21.89 -5.92 -11.26
CA LYS A 134 -22.63 -6.95 -12.01
C LYS A 134 -22.46 -8.33 -11.38
N ARG A 135 -21.26 -8.66 -10.94
CA ARG A 135 -20.96 -9.91 -10.21
C ARG A 135 -21.70 -10.01 -8.89
N LEU A 136 -21.68 -8.95 -8.08
CA LEU A 136 -22.41 -8.90 -6.81
C LEU A 136 -23.91 -9.11 -7.00
N VAL A 137 -24.50 -8.45 -8.01
CA VAL A 137 -25.93 -8.63 -8.36
C VAL A 137 -26.19 -10.06 -8.82
N GLY A 138 -25.32 -10.63 -9.66
CA GLY A 138 -25.42 -12.02 -10.11
C GLY A 138 -25.34 -13.02 -8.97
N MET A 139 -24.43 -12.82 -8.01
CA MET A 139 -24.33 -13.64 -6.79
C MET A 139 -25.60 -13.54 -5.95
N THR A 140 -26.15 -12.33 -5.78
CA THR A 140 -27.42 -12.14 -5.04
C THR A 140 -28.57 -12.94 -5.67
N ILE A 141 -28.68 -12.91 -7.00
CA ILE A 141 -29.72 -13.68 -7.72
C ILE A 141 -29.44 -15.18 -7.56
N SER A 142 -28.21 -15.63 -7.77
CA SER A 142 -27.84 -17.05 -7.61
C SER A 142 -28.17 -17.57 -6.22
N ASP A 143 -27.89 -16.79 -5.19
CA ASP A 143 -28.14 -17.15 -3.80
C ASP A 143 -29.65 -17.22 -3.47
N LEU A 144 -30.48 -16.37 -4.12
CA LEU A 144 -31.94 -16.43 -3.96
C LEU A 144 -32.53 -17.72 -4.54
N TYR A 145 -31.94 -18.27 -5.60
CA TYR A 145 -32.39 -19.52 -6.24
C TYR A 145 -31.70 -20.77 -5.72
N ASN A 146 -30.79 -20.65 -4.74
CA ASN A 146 -30.17 -21.80 -4.11
C ASN A 146 -31.10 -22.38 -3.04
N ASN A 147 -31.50 -23.64 -3.19
CA ASN A 147 -32.41 -24.35 -2.27
C ASN A 147 -31.89 -24.38 -0.83
N GLU A 148 -30.57 -24.37 -0.62
CA GLU A 148 -29.98 -24.30 0.72
C GLU A 148 -30.30 -22.99 1.46
N ASN A 149 -30.65 -21.94 0.73
CA ASN A 149 -30.99 -20.63 1.27
C ASN A 149 -32.52 -20.41 1.42
N SER A 150 -33.36 -21.41 1.17
CA SER A 150 -34.84 -21.27 1.13
C SER A 150 -35.43 -20.74 2.42
N GLU A 151 -34.79 -20.96 3.57
CA GLU A 151 -35.25 -20.49 4.89
C GLU A 151 -34.52 -19.23 5.37
N ILE A 152 -33.53 -18.72 4.58
CA ILE A 152 -32.74 -17.56 4.97
C ILE A 152 -33.54 -16.28 4.61
N LEU A 153 -33.63 -15.35 5.57
CA LEU A 153 -34.24 -14.05 5.30
C LEU A 153 -33.38 -13.25 4.29
N VAL A 154 -34.04 -12.57 3.37
CA VAL A 154 -33.37 -11.71 2.35
C VAL A 154 -32.42 -10.68 3.00
N LYS A 155 -32.74 -10.22 4.22
CA LYS A 155 -31.86 -9.32 4.99
C LYS A 155 -30.55 -9.99 5.34
N ASP A 156 -30.58 -11.22 5.81
CA ASP A 156 -29.39 -11.97 6.23
C ASP A 156 -28.53 -12.37 5.02
N LEU A 157 -29.19 -12.67 3.89
CA LEU A 157 -28.51 -12.91 2.62
C LEU A 157 -27.75 -11.68 2.14
N LYS A 158 -28.39 -10.50 2.19
CA LYS A 158 -27.73 -9.22 1.87
C LYS A 158 -26.56 -8.93 2.81
N GLU A 159 -26.71 -9.24 4.11
CA GLU A 159 -25.64 -9.04 5.09
C GLU A 159 -24.47 -10.00 4.84
N ARG A 160 -24.71 -11.23 4.43
CA ARG A 160 -23.65 -12.18 4.04
C ARG A 160 -22.81 -11.65 2.87
N LEU A 161 -23.45 -11.03 1.86
CA LEU A 161 -22.77 -10.50 0.69
C LEU A 161 -22.09 -9.14 0.93
N LEU A 162 -22.76 -8.23 1.66
CA LEU A 162 -22.28 -6.86 1.85
C LEU A 162 -21.63 -6.63 3.22
N GLY A 163 -21.81 -7.52 4.17
CA GLY A 163 -21.37 -7.33 5.55
C GLY A 163 -19.86 -7.22 5.69
N LYS A 164 -19.09 -8.05 4.97
CA LYS A 164 -17.62 -7.96 4.94
C LYS A 164 -17.19 -6.57 4.42
N LEU A 165 -17.78 -6.13 3.31
CA LEU A 165 -17.46 -4.83 2.70
C LEU A 165 -17.87 -3.66 3.61
N ARG A 166 -19.06 -3.75 4.26
CA ARG A 166 -19.53 -2.75 5.22
C ARG A 166 -18.59 -2.63 6.42
N LYS A 167 -18.11 -3.75 6.95
CA LYS A 167 -17.14 -3.78 8.04
C LYS A 167 -15.83 -3.12 7.61
N SER A 168 -15.30 -3.47 6.44
CA SER A 168 -14.04 -2.92 5.94
C SER A 168 -14.14 -1.41 5.69
N ILE A 169 -15.23 -0.91 5.12
CA ILE A 169 -15.48 0.53 4.94
C ILE A 169 -15.50 1.25 6.30
N LYS A 170 -16.19 0.68 7.30
CA LYS A 170 -16.25 1.25 8.64
C LYS A 170 -14.88 1.30 9.34
N ASN A 171 -14.00 0.33 9.08
CA ASN A 171 -12.65 0.31 9.65
C ASN A 171 -11.76 1.44 9.09
N ILE A 172 -12.02 1.86 7.84
CA ILE A 172 -11.24 2.90 7.18
C ILE A 172 -11.82 4.29 7.39
N PHE A 173 -13.15 4.43 7.27
CA PHE A 173 -13.85 5.71 7.30
C PHE A 173 -14.72 5.84 8.55
N ASP A 174 -14.55 6.93 9.27
CA ASP A 174 -15.28 7.17 10.52
C ASP A 174 -16.73 7.63 10.27
N ASP A 175 -16.99 8.28 9.12
CA ASP A 175 -18.27 8.93 8.78
C ASP A 175 -19.00 8.29 7.58
N LEU A 176 -18.45 7.21 7.00
CA LEU A 176 -19.00 6.55 5.82
C LEU A 176 -19.46 5.13 6.13
N ILE A 177 -20.72 4.84 5.90
CA ILE A 177 -21.32 3.53 6.13
C ILE A 177 -22.00 3.07 4.85
N LEU A 178 -21.64 1.89 4.34
CA LEU A 178 -22.32 1.26 3.21
C LEU A 178 -23.71 0.76 3.65
N GLU A 179 -24.76 1.33 3.10
CA GLU A 179 -26.13 0.89 3.38
C GLU A 179 -26.58 -0.26 2.47
N GLY A 180 -26.26 -0.18 1.16
CA GLY A 180 -26.63 -1.24 0.24
C GLY A 180 -26.51 -0.84 -1.23
N ILE A 181 -27.27 -1.54 -2.07
CA ILE A 181 -27.42 -1.29 -3.51
C ILE A 181 -28.86 -0.91 -3.83
N THR A 182 -29.02 -0.02 -4.80
CA THR A 182 -30.35 0.29 -5.36
C THR A 182 -30.79 -0.80 -6.35
N ASN A 183 -32.02 -0.69 -6.87
CA ASN A 183 -32.51 -1.61 -7.87
C ASN A 183 -31.57 -1.62 -9.10
N PRO A 184 -30.93 -2.76 -9.43
CA PRO A 184 -29.95 -2.81 -10.50
C PRO A 184 -30.52 -2.49 -11.89
N PHE A 185 -31.84 -2.60 -12.06
CA PHE A 185 -32.54 -2.34 -13.33
C PHE A 185 -33.04 -0.89 -13.44
N GLU A 186 -32.97 -0.12 -12.35
CA GLU A 186 -33.43 1.27 -12.29
C GLU A 186 -32.29 2.17 -11.80
N ASN A 187 -31.28 2.44 -12.64
CA ASN A 187 -30.09 3.22 -12.27
C ASN A 187 -29.38 2.64 -11.05
N GLY A 188 -29.02 1.36 -11.11
CA GLY A 188 -28.31 0.65 -10.05
C GLY A 188 -27.05 1.38 -9.58
N SER A 189 -26.86 1.44 -8.25
CA SER A 189 -25.67 2.02 -7.62
C SER A 189 -25.52 1.53 -6.20
N PHE A 190 -24.34 1.76 -5.65
CA PHE A 190 -24.13 1.71 -4.20
C PHE A 190 -24.58 3.03 -3.56
N TYR A 191 -25.12 2.94 -2.37
CA TYR A 191 -25.43 4.10 -1.56
C TYR A 191 -24.98 3.91 -0.12
N PHE A 192 -24.71 5.04 0.52
CA PHE A 192 -24.05 5.13 1.80
C PHE A 192 -24.83 6.06 2.72
N LYS A 193 -24.55 5.95 4.01
CA LYS A 193 -24.82 7.01 4.97
C LYS A 193 -23.51 7.75 5.25
N LYS A 194 -23.55 9.09 5.15
CA LYS A 194 -22.39 9.95 5.41
C LYS A 194 -22.80 11.08 6.37
N GLY A 195 -22.34 10.98 7.62
CA GLY A 195 -22.77 11.86 8.68
C GLY A 195 -24.29 11.80 8.87
N LYS A 196 -25.00 12.93 8.65
CA LYS A 196 -26.46 13.03 8.73
C LYS A 196 -27.18 12.73 7.42
N VAL A 197 -26.44 12.55 6.32
CA VAL A 197 -27.02 12.32 4.99
C VAL A 197 -27.24 10.83 4.79
N GLU A 198 -28.50 10.45 4.61
CA GLU A 198 -28.90 9.09 4.22
C GLU A 198 -28.96 8.98 2.69
N LYS A 199 -28.77 7.77 2.16
CA LYS A 199 -28.78 7.48 0.72
C LYS A 199 -27.77 8.32 -0.08
N PHE A 200 -26.58 8.56 0.48
CA PHE A 200 -25.48 9.23 -0.20
C PHE A 200 -24.99 8.34 -1.35
N HIS A 201 -25.11 8.83 -2.57
CA HIS A 201 -24.85 8.04 -3.78
C HIS A 201 -23.34 7.86 -4.02
N TYR A 202 -22.91 6.70 -4.56
CA TYR A 202 -21.52 6.42 -4.91
C TYR A 202 -20.85 7.53 -5.73
N LYS A 203 -21.56 8.10 -6.72
CA LYS A 203 -21.03 9.19 -7.56
C LYS A 203 -20.58 10.42 -6.75
N ASN A 204 -21.15 10.63 -5.57
CA ASN A 204 -20.85 11.75 -4.69
C ASN A 204 -19.66 11.48 -3.74
N LEU A 205 -19.14 10.25 -3.71
CA LEU A 205 -17.94 9.93 -2.96
C LEU A 205 -16.75 10.72 -3.51
N SER A 206 -15.84 11.13 -2.64
CA SER A 206 -14.55 11.69 -3.05
C SER A 206 -13.72 10.65 -3.81
N SER A 207 -12.71 11.10 -4.55
CA SER A 207 -11.82 10.21 -5.31
C SER A 207 -11.14 9.17 -4.42
N GLY A 208 -10.71 9.57 -3.22
CA GLY A 208 -10.09 8.65 -2.25
C GLY A 208 -11.08 7.62 -1.69
N GLU A 209 -12.31 8.03 -1.38
CA GLU A 209 -13.37 7.11 -0.93
C GLU A 209 -13.74 6.10 -2.03
N LYS A 210 -13.89 6.57 -3.28
CA LYS A 210 -14.12 5.70 -4.43
C LYS A 210 -12.99 4.70 -4.59
N SER A 211 -11.75 5.17 -4.57
CA SER A 211 -10.56 4.34 -4.75
C SER A 211 -10.45 3.23 -3.70
N ALA A 212 -10.68 3.55 -2.42
CA ALA A 212 -10.67 2.57 -1.34
C ALA A 212 -11.83 1.56 -1.49
N PHE A 213 -13.06 2.06 -1.72
CA PHE A 213 -14.24 1.23 -1.91
C PHE A 213 -14.07 0.24 -3.05
N ASP A 214 -13.60 0.71 -4.20
CA ASP A 214 -13.43 -0.10 -5.41
C ASP A 214 -12.40 -1.21 -5.21
N LEU A 215 -11.30 -0.90 -4.52
CA LEU A 215 -10.26 -1.88 -4.21
C LEU A 215 -10.77 -2.93 -3.22
N LEU A 216 -11.46 -2.52 -2.15
CA LEU A 216 -12.02 -3.45 -1.17
C LEU A 216 -13.11 -4.34 -1.78
N LEU A 217 -13.99 -3.77 -2.59
CA LEU A 217 -15.03 -4.52 -3.31
C LEU A 217 -14.39 -5.60 -4.20
N ASP A 218 -13.35 -5.23 -4.95
CA ASP A 218 -12.64 -6.17 -5.81
C ASP A 218 -12.03 -7.32 -5.02
N LEU A 219 -11.27 -7.00 -3.98
CA LEU A 219 -10.61 -8.01 -3.15
C LEU A 219 -11.63 -8.94 -2.49
N ILE A 220 -12.66 -8.41 -1.84
CA ILE A 220 -13.66 -9.20 -1.12
C ILE A 220 -14.43 -10.14 -2.04
N LEU A 221 -14.76 -9.70 -3.27
CA LEU A 221 -15.50 -10.51 -4.23
C LEU A 221 -14.64 -11.54 -4.96
N LYS A 222 -13.32 -11.31 -5.04
CA LYS A 222 -12.47 -12.15 -5.90
C LYS A 222 -11.49 -13.02 -5.15
N ILE A 223 -11.17 -12.71 -3.89
CA ILE A 223 -10.11 -13.41 -3.16
C ILE A 223 -10.33 -14.94 -3.12
N GLU A 224 -11.56 -15.40 -2.98
CA GLU A 224 -11.91 -16.83 -2.94
C GLU A 224 -11.63 -17.56 -4.27
N TYR A 225 -11.56 -16.82 -5.39
CA TYR A 225 -11.21 -17.40 -6.70
C TYR A 225 -9.71 -17.58 -6.91
N PHE A 226 -8.89 -16.95 -6.05
CA PHE A 226 -7.42 -16.97 -6.08
C PHE A 226 -6.87 -17.57 -4.78
N GLU A 227 -7.52 -18.62 -4.28
CA GLU A 227 -7.08 -19.36 -3.11
C GLU A 227 -5.65 -19.88 -3.32
N ASP A 228 -4.79 -19.73 -2.29
CA ASP A 228 -3.35 -20.01 -2.36
C ASP A 228 -2.59 -19.19 -3.43
N GLY A 229 -3.22 -18.18 -4.00
CA GLY A 229 -2.64 -17.37 -5.06
C GLY A 229 -1.88 -16.13 -4.55
N ILE A 230 -1.42 -15.34 -5.51
CA ILE A 230 -0.66 -14.12 -5.28
C ILE A 230 -1.46 -12.92 -5.77
N ILE A 231 -1.61 -11.93 -4.91
CA ILE A 231 -2.36 -10.70 -5.19
C ILE A 231 -1.37 -9.57 -5.40
N PHE A 232 -1.43 -8.92 -6.54
CA PHE A 232 -0.62 -7.75 -6.88
C PHE A 232 -1.47 -6.50 -6.91
N ILE A 233 -1.05 -5.46 -6.19
CA ILE A 233 -1.74 -4.17 -6.16
C ILE A 233 -0.71 -3.07 -6.44
N ASP A 234 -0.94 -2.36 -7.54
CA ASP A 234 -0.11 -1.20 -7.92
C ASP A 234 -0.67 0.05 -7.27
N GLU A 235 0.16 0.73 -6.48
CA GLU A 235 -0.14 1.99 -5.80
C GLU A 235 -1.53 2.03 -5.14
N PRO A 236 -1.79 1.21 -4.10
CA PRO A 236 -3.10 1.18 -3.42
C PRO A 236 -3.52 2.54 -2.87
N GLU A 237 -2.56 3.43 -2.60
CA GLU A 237 -2.72 4.76 -2.04
C GLU A 237 -3.26 5.82 -2.98
N THR A 238 -3.39 5.53 -4.27
CA THR A 238 -3.74 6.52 -5.30
C THR A 238 -5.00 7.30 -4.93
N HIS A 239 -4.92 8.64 -4.99
CA HIS A 239 -5.97 9.61 -4.63
C HIS A 239 -6.35 9.68 -3.15
N MET A 240 -5.60 9.09 -2.23
CA MET A 240 -5.93 9.09 -0.79
C MET A 240 -5.02 9.98 0.04
N HIS A 241 -5.59 10.54 1.09
CA HIS A 241 -4.83 11.24 2.13
C HIS A 241 -4.01 10.24 2.97
N THR A 242 -2.84 10.64 3.44
CA THR A 242 -1.88 9.77 4.17
C THR A 242 -2.48 9.00 5.34
N SER A 243 -3.38 9.60 6.10
CA SER A 243 -4.05 8.92 7.23
C SER A 243 -4.96 7.77 6.79
N LEU A 244 -5.63 7.93 5.64
CA LEU A 244 -6.46 6.86 5.07
C LEU A 244 -5.64 5.75 4.46
N GLN A 245 -4.47 6.07 3.89
CA GLN A 245 -3.55 5.09 3.32
C GLN A 245 -3.09 4.06 4.36
N SER A 246 -2.79 4.52 5.60
CA SER A 246 -2.42 3.65 6.71
C SER A 246 -3.56 2.70 7.11
N LYS A 247 -4.78 3.19 7.23
CA LYS A 247 -5.96 2.36 7.54
C LYS A 247 -6.28 1.37 6.42
N LEU A 248 -6.13 1.80 5.16
CA LEU A 248 -6.39 0.96 3.99
C LEU A 248 -5.43 -0.23 3.92
N ILE A 249 -4.13 -0.01 4.05
CA ILE A 249 -3.16 -1.12 3.95
C ILE A 249 -3.32 -2.12 5.08
N GLU A 250 -3.66 -1.66 6.29
CA GLU A 250 -4.00 -2.54 7.41
C GLU A 250 -5.22 -3.39 7.12
N GLU A 251 -6.28 -2.80 6.57
CA GLU A 251 -7.49 -3.51 6.21
C GLU A 251 -7.25 -4.51 5.08
N ILE A 252 -6.51 -4.14 4.03
CA ILE A 252 -6.11 -5.06 2.95
C ILE A 252 -5.33 -6.25 3.51
N TYR A 253 -4.33 -6.00 4.38
CA TYR A 253 -3.55 -7.05 5.01
C TYR A 253 -4.42 -8.04 5.80
N ASN A 254 -5.47 -7.55 6.47
CA ASN A 254 -6.41 -8.36 7.25
C ASN A 254 -7.41 -9.14 6.37
N ILE A 255 -7.80 -8.60 5.21
CA ILE A 255 -8.71 -9.27 4.26
C ILE A 255 -7.99 -10.42 3.55
N ILE A 256 -6.73 -10.26 3.19
CA ILE A 256 -5.96 -11.28 2.49
C ILE A 256 -5.73 -12.48 3.41
N PRO A 257 -6.11 -13.71 3.01
CA PRO A 257 -5.85 -14.92 3.80
C PRO A 257 -4.35 -15.20 3.97
N ASP A 258 -3.98 -15.91 5.05
CA ASP A 258 -2.57 -16.19 5.36
C ASP A 258 -1.89 -17.14 4.36
N ASN A 259 -2.66 -17.92 3.63
CA ASN A 259 -2.18 -18.79 2.55
C ASN A 259 -1.92 -18.06 1.23
N ASN A 260 -2.39 -16.81 1.09
CA ASN A 260 -2.09 -15.95 -0.04
C ASN A 260 -0.84 -15.09 0.21
N GLN A 261 -0.22 -14.60 -0.85
CA GLN A 261 0.84 -13.61 -0.80
C GLN A 261 0.36 -12.30 -1.45
N LEU A 262 0.58 -11.18 -0.76
CA LEU A 262 0.24 -9.85 -1.23
C LEU A 262 1.51 -9.10 -1.64
N TRP A 263 1.55 -8.63 -2.87
CA TRP A 263 2.59 -7.74 -3.39
C TRP A 263 2.01 -6.36 -3.67
N ILE A 264 2.62 -5.33 -3.12
CA ILE A 264 2.21 -3.95 -3.38
C ILE A 264 3.40 -3.15 -3.90
N THR A 265 3.12 -2.17 -4.75
CA THR A 265 4.07 -1.09 -5.04
C THR A 265 3.62 0.15 -4.29
N THR A 266 4.53 0.90 -3.73
CA THR A 266 4.20 2.14 -3.04
C THR A 266 5.34 3.15 -3.03
N HIS A 267 4.98 4.43 -2.99
CA HIS A 267 5.85 5.55 -2.69
C HIS A 267 5.31 6.36 -1.50
N SER A 268 4.27 5.85 -0.82
CA SER A 268 3.54 6.54 0.24
C SER A 268 4.20 6.38 1.60
N LEU A 269 4.45 7.52 2.27
CA LEU A 269 4.88 7.54 3.67
C LEU A 269 3.82 6.96 4.61
N GLY A 270 2.53 7.16 4.32
CA GLY A 270 1.43 6.62 5.13
C GLY A 270 1.41 5.09 5.14
N ILE A 271 1.62 4.48 3.97
CA ILE A 271 1.74 3.01 3.85
C ILE A 271 3.01 2.52 4.53
N LEU A 272 4.15 3.16 4.30
CA LEU A 272 5.44 2.77 4.91
C LEU A 272 5.39 2.83 6.43
N HIS A 273 4.77 3.88 6.98
CA HIS A 273 4.60 4.01 8.42
C HIS A 273 3.81 2.83 8.99
N LYS A 274 2.69 2.49 8.36
CA LYS A 274 1.88 1.34 8.79
C LYS A 274 2.62 0.00 8.62
N ILE A 275 3.36 -0.18 7.53
CA ILE A 275 4.19 -1.37 7.34
C ILE A 275 5.23 -1.49 8.45
N LYS A 276 5.89 -0.39 8.86
CA LYS A 276 6.84 -0.38 9.98
C LYS A 276 6.17 -0.82 11.29
N GLU A 277 4.95 -0.35 11.58
CA GLU A 277 4.18 -0.81 12.74
C GLU A 277 3.85 -2.31 12.66
N LEU A 278 3.39 -2.77 11.49
CA LEU A 278 3.05 -4.19 11.28
C LEU A 278 4.28 -5.09 11.39
N VAL A 279 5.45 -4.68 10.89
CA VAL A 279 6.72 -5.40 11.05
C VAL A 279 7.09 -5.54 12.51
N ALA A 280 6.93 -4.50 13.32
CA ALA A 280 7.19 -4.55 14.76
C ALA A 280 6.32 -5.59 15.49
N CYS A 281 5.09 -5.83 15.00
CA CYS A 281 4.16 -6.78 15.59
C CYS A 281 4.25 -8.20 14.98
N LYS A 282 4.66 -8.32 13.68
CA LYS A 282 4.57 -9.56 12.88
C LYS A 282 5.82 -9.77 12.02
N ASN A 283 6.97 -9.70 12.61
CA ASN A 283 8.31 -9.54 12.00
C ASN A 283 8.61 -10.43 10.78
N GLN A 284 8.11 -11.66 10.71
CA GLN A 284 8.44 -12.62 9.63
C GLN A 284 7.46 -12.58 8.44
N ASP A 285 6.31 -11.91 8.60
CA ASP A 285 5.24 -11.95 7.60
C ASP A 285 5.34 -10.84 6.55
N ILE A 286 6.33 -9.93 6.68
CA ILE A 286 6.42 -8.74 5.83
C ILE A 286 7.85 -8.55 5.33
N SER A 287 7.99 -8.46 4.01
CA SER A 287 9.23 -8.11 3.32
C SER A 287 9.12 -6.75 2.65
N ILE A 288 10.20 -5.99 2.69
CA ILE A 288 10.33 -4.70 2.02
C ILE A 288 11.49 -4.79 1.06
N ILE A 289 11.25 -4.44 -0.19
CA ILE A 289 12.27 -4.40 -1.25
C ILE A 289 12.47 -2.95 -1.68
N ASP A 290 13.68 -2.45 -1.50
CA ASP A 290 14.04 -1.07 -1.82
C ASP A 290 14.50 -0.92 -3.26
N PHE A 291 13.77 -0.12 -4.04
CA PHE A 291 14.06 0.26 -5.42
C PHE A 291 14.76 1.60 -5.55
N SER A 292 15.14 2.22 -4.44
CA SER A 292 15.82 3.51 -4.43
C SER A 292 17.29 3.34 -4.88
N GLU A 293 17.79 4.28 -5.66
CA GLU A 293 19.22 4.38 -6.01
C GLU A 293 19.81 3.13 -6.69
N GLN A 294 19.00 2.28 -7.31
CA GLN A 294 19.45 1.08 -8.00
C GLN A 294 19.89 1.36 -9.43
N ASN A 295 21.01 0.77 -9.86
CA ASN A 295 21.46 0.79 -11.24
C ASN A 295 20.94 -0.45 -11.99
N PHE A 296 19.84 -0.29 -12.71
CA PHE A 296 19.23 -1.39 -13.47
C PHE A 296 19.81 -1.57 -14.89
N ASP A 297 20.89 -0.86 -15.23
CA ASP A 297 21.66 -1.10 -16.44
C ASP A 297 22.76 -2.16 -16.25
N GLU A 298 22.84 -2.71 -15.04
CA GLU A 298 23.71 -3.80 -14.65
C GLU A 298 22.93 -4.91 -13.96
N GLU A 299 23.58 -6.05 -13.71
CA GLU A 299 23.00 -7.10 -12.90
C GLU A 299 22.74 -6.60 -11.47
N THR A 300 21.49 -6.66 -11.06
CA THR A 300 21.04 -6.17 -9.76
C THR A 300 20.31 -7.26 -9.00
N VAL A 301 20.71 -7.51 -7.77
CA VAL A 301 20.04 -8.46 -6.85
C VAL A 301 19.41 -7.66 -5.74
N LEU A 302 18.07 -7.82 -5.56
CA LEU A 302 17.30 -7.21 -4.49
C LEU A 302 16.84 -8.27 -3.51
N GLU A 303 17.04 -8.00 -2.23
CA GLU A 303 16.61 -8.84 -1.10
C GLU A 303 15.80 -8.00 -0.10
N PRO A 304 15.00 -8.65 0.76
CA PRO A 304 14.31 -7.95 1.83
C PRO A 304 15.26 -7.13 2.69
N CYS A 305 14.88 -5.89 2.94
CA CYS A 305 15.61 -4.97 3.81
C CYS A 305 14.77 -4.59 5.04
N ASN A 306 15.43 -4.21 6.13
CA ASN A 306 14.78 -3.67 7.31
C ASN A 306 14.54 -2.16 7.12
N ILE A 307 13.38 -1.66 7.55
CA ILE A 307 13.15 -0.21 7.63
C ILE A 307 13.93 0.32 8.84
N ASP A 308 15.21 0.57 8.64
CA ASP A 308 16.02 1.33 9.58
C ASP A 308 15.80 2.86 9.38
N ASN A 309 16.43 3.65 10.22
CA ASN A 309 16.32 5.10 10.12
C ASN A 309 16.93 5.68 8.85
N ILE A 310 17.88 4.97 8.24
CA ILE A 310 18.53 5.39 6.98
C ILE A 310 17.55 5.25 5.82
N ILE A 311 16.92 4.08 5.70
CA ILE A 311 15.91 3.81 4.66
C ILE A 311 14.72 4.75 4.85
N TRP A 312 14.26 4.93 6.11
CA TRP A 312 13.19 5.88 6.41
C TRP A 312 13.54 7.32 6.01
N GLY A 313 14.78 7.74 6.28
CA GLY A 313 15.28 9.05 5.84
C GLY A 313 15.28 9.23 4.34
N LYS A 314 15.74 8.22 3.59
CA LYS A 314 15.68 8.24 2.12
C LYS A 314 14.24 8.44 1.61
N PHE A 315 13.27 7.69 2.13
CA PHE A 315 11.88 7.83 1.72
C PHE A 315 11.28 9.19 2.06
N LEU A 316 11.58 9.72 3.24
CA LEU A 316 11.20 11.09 3.60
C LEU A 316 11.77 12.10 2.62
N SER A 317 13.05 12.01 2.27
CA SER A 317 13.68 12.93 1.33
C SER A 317 13.06 12.88 -0.08
N PHE A 318 12.68 11.70 -0.56
CA PHE A 318 11.99 11.55 -1.86
C PHE A 318 10.58 12.11 -1.84
N THR A 319 9.86 11.97 -0.74
CA THR A 319 8.45 12.39 -0.64
C THR A 319 8.31 13.87 -0.36
N ILE A 320 9.15 14.40 0.51
CA ILE A 320 9.13 15.82 0.91
C ILE A 320 9.99 16.65 -0.06
N GLY A 321 11.03 16.05 -0.64
CA GLY A 321 11.93 16.70 -1.60
C GLY A 321 12.44 18.05 -1.10
N ASN A 322 12.48 19.04 -1.99
CA ASN A 322 12.90 20.40 -1.65
C ASN A 322 11.92 21.16 -0.71
N LEU A 323 10.71 20.63 -0.48
CA LEU A 323 9.76 21.22 0.49
C LEU A 323 10.31 21.20 1.92
N SER A 324 11.21 20.25 2.25
CA SER A 324 11.92 20.25 3.53
C SER A 324 12.64 21.57 3.79
N ASN A 325 13.19 22.21 2.74
CA ASN A 325 13.88 23.50 2.84
C ASN A 325 12.92 24.69 3.06
N PHE A 326 11.62 24.54 2.74
CA PHE A 326 10.62 25.61 2.92
C PHE A 326 9.85 25.49 4.24
N ILE A 327 9.75 24.29 4.80
CA ILE A 327 8.98 24.02 6.03
C ILE A 327 9.90 23.83 7.23
N ALA A 328 11.18 23.49 6.98
CA ALA A 328 12.14 23.26 8.04
C ALA A 328 12.47 24.57 8.77
N PRO A 329 12.48 24.56 10.10
CA PRO A 329 13.03 25.68 10.85
C PRO A 329 14.52 25.84 10.53
N GLU A 330 15.04 27.05 10.57
CA GLU A 330 16.48 27.29 10.39
C GLU A 330 17.30 26.63 11.51
N THR A 331 16.68 26.49 12.69
CA THR A 331 17.33 25.88 13.85
C THR A 331 16.38 24.93 14.57
N ILE A 332 16.83 23.71 14.84
CA ILE A 332 16.19 22.76 15.73
C ILE A 332 17.02 22.64 17.00
N ILE A 333 16.37 22.81 18.14
CA ILE A 333 17.01 22.68 19.46
C ILE A 333 16.41 21.45 20.18
N PHE A 334 17.21 20.42 20.35
CA PHE A 334 16.86 19.31 21.23
C PHE A 334 17.05 19.74 22.67
N CYS A 335 16.01 19.69 23.47
CA CYS A 335 16.03 19.93 24.90
C CYS A 335 15.70 18.66 25.69
N GLU A 336 16.05 18.65 26.96
CA GLU A 336 15.64 17.57 27.85
C GLU A 336 14.12 17.52 27.95
N GLY A 337 13.55 16.33 28.10
CA GLY A 337 12.11 16.15 28.20
C GLY A 337 11.67 14.71 27.94
N ASN A 338 10.60 14.26 28.56
CA ASN A 338 10.08 12.92 28.44
C ASN A 338 9.51 12.65 27.06
N LEU A 339 10.01 11.60 26.40
CA LEU A 339 9.52 11.09 25.11
C LEU A 339 8.33 10.14 25.27
N CYS A 340 8.20 9.47 26.41
CA CYS A 340 7.20 8.45 26.69
C CYS A 340 6.43 8.75 27.98
N GLY A 341 5.11 8.59 27.96
CA GLY A 341 4.22 8.73 29.12
C GLY A 341 2.98 9.58 28.80
N GLU A 342 1.84 9.26 29.41
CA GLU A 342 0.58 10.02 29.21
C GLU A 342 0.61 11.41 29.89
N LYS A 343 1.46 11.62 30.91
CA LYS A 343 1.57 12.88 31.62
C LYS A 343 2.94 13.51 31.36
N ARG A 344 2.95 14.78 30.91
CA ARG A 344 4.12 15.62 30.64
C ARG A 344 5.00 15.21 29.45
N LYS A 345 4.44 14.56 28.44
CA LYS A 345 5.13 14.33 27.17
C LYS A 345 5.41 15.68 26.48
N ASN A 346 6.66 15.90 26.05
CA ASN A 346 7.12 17.12 25.37
C ASN A 346 6.90 18.45 26.13
N PHE A 347 6.68 18.40 27.45
CA PHE A 347 6.31 19.59 28.24
C PHE A 347 7.34 20.73 28.14
N ASP A 348 8.63 20.42 28.25
CA ASP A 348 9.69 21.43 28.22
C ASP A 348 9.84 22.04 26.83
N ALA A 349 9.78 21.21 25.78
CA ALA A 349 9.79 21.69 24.40
C ALA A 349 8.58 22.60 24.08
N GLU A 350 7.39 22.27 24.60
CA GLU A 350 6.19 23.11 24.45
C GLU A 350 6.35 24.46 25.17
N ILE A 351 6.91 24.46 26.37
CA ILE A 351 7.19 25.69 27.11
C ILE A 351 8.16 26.60 26.34
N TYR A 352 9.30 26.02 25.90
CA TYR A 352 10.29 26.77 25.14
C TYR A 352 9.72 27.30 23.84
N ASN A 353 8.96 26.51 23.08
CA ASN A 353 8.28 26.98 21.88
C ASN A 353 7.30 28.14 22.18
N ASN A 354 6.51 28.06 23.26
CA ASN A 354 5.59 29.11 23.63
C ASN A 354 6.30 30.39 24.06
N ILE A 355 7.43 30.31 24.73
CA ILE A 355 8.22 31.47 25.18
C ILE A 355 8.96 32.11 24.01
N PHE A 356 9.65 31.32 23.21
CA PHE A 356 10.61 31.82 22.24
C PHE A 356 10.07 32.03 20.83
N ASN A 357 8.95 31.34 20.46
CA ASN A 357 8.40 31.37 19.08
C ASN A 357 8.03 32.80 18.59
N LYS A 358 7.66 33.69 19.51
CA LYS A 358 7.35 35.09 19.15
C LYS A 358 8.58 35.90 18.72
N LYS A 359 9.78 35.54 19.21
CA LYS A 359 11.03 36.23 18.92
C LYS A 359 11.90 35.51 17.90
N TYR A 360 11.83 34.19 17.89
CA TYR A 360 12.65 33.30 17.04
C TYR A 360 11.73 32.37 16.23
N THR A 361 11.05 32.94 15.26
CA THR A 361 10.01 32.23 14.44
C THR A 361 10.55 31.04 13.65
N ASN A 362 11.86 31.03 13.38
CA ASN A 362 12.52 29.95 12.59
C ASN A 362 13.26 28.93 13.48
N THR A 363 12.97 28.92 14.79
CA THR A 363 13.57 27.99 15.74
C THR A 363 12.49 27.10 16.35
N THR A 364 12.72 25.80 16.37
CA THR A 364 11.79 24.82 16.97
C THR A 364 12.50 24.03 18.07
N PHE A 365 11.87 23.91 19.23
CA PHE A 365 12.34 23.08 20.33
C PHE A 365 11.66 21.72 20.27
N ILE A 366 12.44 20.64 20.43
CA ILE A 366 11.96 19.24 20.38
C ILE A 366 12.53 18.52 21.61
N SER A 367 11.71 17.73 22.31
CA SER A 367 12.18 16.86 23.40
C SER A 367 13.08 15.74 22.88
N GLY A 368 14.29 15.66 23.37
CA GLY A 368 15.34 14.70 22.96
C GLY A 368 15.50 13.50 23.88
N GLY A 369 14.78 13.42 25.00
CA GLY A 369 14.95 12.43 26.04
C GLY A 369 15.64 12.99 27.28
N ASN A 370 16.31 12.16 28.03
CA ASN A 370 17.08 12.60 29.20
C ASN A 370 18.49 13.09 28.80
N CYS A 371 19.23 13.66 29.75
CA CYS A 371 20.59 14.16 29.54
C CYS A 371 21.55 13.10 28.94
N GLU A 372 21.45 11.83 29.34
CA GLU A 372 22.27 10.76 28.80
C GLU A 372 21.92 10.44 27.31
N ASP A 373 20.64 10.56 26.95
CA ASP A 373 20.21 10.36 25.57
C ASP A 373 20.71 11.48 24.66
N LEU A 374 20.73 12.73 25.16
CA LEU A 374 21.24 13.89 24.41
C LEU A 374 22.77 13.88 24.25
N LYS A 375 23.51 13.30 25.20
CA LYS A 375 24.98 13.21 25.15
C LYS A 375 25.52 12.16 24.18
N LYS A 376 24.71 11.24 23.71
CA LYS A 376 25.14 10.21 22.74
C LYS A 376 25.51 10.88 21.41
N ASP A 377 26.78 10.83 21.02
CA ASP A 377 27.28 11.36 19.74
C ASP A 377 26.73 10.64 18.51
N ASN A 378 26.18 9.46 18.69
CA ASN A 378 25.58 8.64 17.66
C ASN A 378 24.04 8.66 17.70
N ASP A 379 23.44 9.80 18.02
CA ASP A 379 21.97 9.93 17.98
C ASP A 379 21.47 9.78 16.55
N GLU A 380 20.92 8.60 16.24
CA GLU A 380 20.33 8.28 14.94
C GLU A 380 19.26 9.29 14.52
N LYS A 381 18.58 9.95 15.47
CA LYS A 381 17.59 10.99 15.22
C LYS A 381 18.24 12.25 14.66
N VAL A 382 19.39 12.64 15.20
CA VAL A 382 20.15 13.81 14.73
C VAL A 382 20.66 13.56 13.31
N LYS A 383 21.28 12.41 13.06
CA LYS A 383 21.77 12.02 11.73
C LYS A 383 20.63 11.96 10.70
N LEU A 384 19.47 11.45 11.10
CA LEU A 384 18.29 11.42 10.26
C LEU A 384 17.82 12.84 9.91
N LEU A 385 17.77 13.74 10.89
CA LEU A 385 17.37 15.12 10.65
C LEU A 385 18.39 15.88 9.80
N GLU A 386 19.67 15.71 10.03
CA GLU A 386 20.73 16.28 9.18
C GLU A 386 20.62 15.82 7.73
N TYR A 387 20.28 14.55 7.52
CA TYR A 387 20.05 14.01 6.18
C TYR A 387 18.79 14.59 5.52
N ILE A 388 17.67 14.69 6.27
CA ILE A 388 16.38 15.20 5.75
C ILE A 388 16.41 16.72 5.58
N LEU A 389 17.06 17.43 6.49
CA LEU A 389 17.10 18.89 6.60
C LEU A 389 18.53 19.43 6.54
N PRO A 390 19.23 19.29 5.40
CA PRO A 390 20.67 19.58 5.33
C PRO A 390 21.05 21.04 5.57
N LYS A 391 20.07 21.95 5.56
CA LYS A 391 20.27 23.40 5.83
C LYS A 391 19.87 23.81 7.24
N THR A 392 19.27 22.93 8.03
CA THR A 392 18.82 23.22 9.39
C THR A 392 19.97 23.01 10.38
N LYS A 393 20.21 24.02 11.20
CA LYS A 393 21.18 23.93 12.29
C LYS A 393 20.57 23.12 13.44
N ILE A 394 21.26 22.07 13.88
CA ILE A 394 20.81 21.24 15.01
C ILE A 394 21.67 21.58 16.22
N ILE A 395 21.01 21.88 17.35
CA ILE A 395 21.65 22.22 18.63
C ILE A 395 21.07 21.31 19.69
N LYS A 396 21.90 20.85 20.62
CA LYS A 396 21.49 20.13 21.82
C LYS A 396 21.57 21.07 23.03
N LEU A 397 20.46 21.23 23.75
CA LEU A 397 20.35 21.99 24.97
C LEU A 397 20.27 21.01 26.15
N ILE A 398 21.29 21.02 26.98
CA ILE A 398 21.42 20.15 28.15
C ILE A 398 21.39 21.01 29.39
N ASP A 399 20.64 20.60 30.41
CA ASP A 399 20.62 21.29 31.72
C ASP A 399 21.97 21.22 32.41
N ARG A 400 22.36 22.32 33.03
CA ARG A 400 23.66 22.44 33.68
C ARG A 400 23.80 21.51 34.90
N ASP A 401 22.71 21.27 35.61
CA ASP A 401 22.61 20.47 36.86
C ASP A 401 23.91 20.32 37.64
N THR A 402 24.61 19.23 37.43
CA THR A 402 25.86 18.87 38.15
C THR A 402 27.12 19.04 37.32
N HIS A 403 27.07 19.58 36.09
CA HIS A 403 28.21 19.70 35.21
C HIS A 403 29.14 20.86 35.60
N THR A 404 30.43 20.58 35.56
CA THR A 404 31.48 21.57 35.77
C THR A 404 31.72 22.43 34.53
N ASP A 405 32.29 23.63 34.69
CA ASP A 405 32.63 24.53 33.58
C ASP A 405 33.62 23.93 32.57
N GLU A 406 34.36 22.88 32.94
CA GLU A 406 35.30 22.15 32.08
C GLU A 406 34.57 21.11 31.19
N GLU A 407 33.45 20.57 31.65
CA GLU A 407 32.60 19.62 30.89
C GLU A 407 31.65 20.30 29.87
N ILE A 408 31.50 21.60 30.01
CA ILE A 408 30.56 22.42 29.16
C ILE A 408 31.32 23.07 27.99
N LYS A 409 32.65 23.02 27.92
CA LYS A 409 33.46 23.49 26.80
C LYS A 409 33.62 22.44 25.71
#